data_2d6204b94dab0ab681972d3610913f5c
#
_entry.id   2d6204b94dab0ab681972d3610913f5c
#
_cell.length_a   1.000
_cell.length_b   1.000
_cell.length_c   1.000
_cell.angle_alpha   90.00
_cell.angle_beta   90.00
_cell.angle_gamma   90.00
#
_symmetry.space_group_name_H-M   'P 1'
#
loop_
_entity.id
_entity.type
_entity.pdbx_description
1 polymer ?
#
loop_
_entity_poly.entity_id
_entity_poly.type
_entity_poly.pdbx_seq_one_letter_code
_entity_poly.pdbx_strand_id
1 'polypeptide(L)'
;ALSEAIGHYFGETGYLHFFDAAAPLVSAESIDMNLAWWQSRYDRGTPDYINCAMNKEQYEAFIRELTNAEEAPVHGFEDKNVFEGCMPVEVMARRGVDTLRYGPMKPVGLRNPATGHEPYAVVQLRQDNAAKSVYNLVGFQTHLKFGEQKRVFSMIPGLENAEFVRYGVMHQNTFLQSPKL
;
A
#
# COMPACT_ATOMS: atom_id res chain seq x y z
N ALA A 1 -17.01 -5.87 24.56
CA ALA A 1 -16.37 -6.89 23.71
C ALA A 1 -15.36 -7.71 24.52
N LEU A 2 -14.72 -8.74 23.91
CA LEU A 2 -13.76 -9.63 24.61
C LEU A 2 -12.60 -8.84 25.23
N SER A 3 -12.09 -7.84 24.53
CA SER A 3 -11.03 -6.94 25.00
C SER A 3 -11.41 -6.19 26.28
N GLU A 4 -12.64 -5.67 26.37
CA GLU A 4 -13.16 -4.97 27.55
C GLU A 4 -13.29 -5.91 28.75
N ALA A 5 -13.77 -7.15 28.51
CA ALA A 5 -13.88 -8.16 29.55
C ALA A 5 -12.49 -8.57 30.12
N ILE A 6 -11.51 -8.73 29.24
CA ILE A 6 -10.12 -9.03 29.61
C ILE A 6 -9.54 -7.87 30.43
N GLY A 7 -9.71 -6.62 29.98
CA GLY A 7 -9.22 -5.45 30.68
C GLY A 7 -9.83 -5.28 32.06
N HIS A 8 -11.12 -5.51 32.17
CA HIS A 8 -11.78 -5.49 33.48
C HIS A 8 -11.23 -6.56 34.43
N TYR A 9 -10.93 -7.75 33.90
CA TYR A 9 -10.37 -8.85 34.69
C TYR A 9 -8.97 -8.55 35.21
N PHE A 10 -8.12 -7.91 34.39
CA PHE A 10 -6.75 -7.56 34.76
C PHE A 10 -6.58 -6.15 35.37
N GLY A 11 -7.68 -5.39 35.54
CA GLY A 11 -7.62 -4.03 36.09
C GLY A 11 -6.98 -3.00 35.11
N GLU A 12 -6.85 -3.34 33.84
CA GLU A 12 -6.27 -2.48 32.83
C GLU A 12 -7.38 -1.72 32.07
N THR A 13 -7.40 -0.38 32.19
CA THR A 13 -8.36 0.50 31.50
C THR A 13 -7.79 1.19 30.26
N GLY A 14 -6.49 1.01 29.98
CA GLY A 14 -5.80 1.63 28.86
C GLY A 14 -5.26 0.60 27.89
N TYR A 15 -6.03 0.25 26.86
CA TYR A 15 -5.53 -0.56 25.75
C TYR A 15 -4.79 0.32 24.74
N LEU A 16 -3.67 -0.19 24.24
CA LEU A 16 -3.05 0.35 23.06
C LEU A 16 -3.81 -0.18 21.84
N HIS A 17 -4.60 0.68 21.23
CA HIS A 17 -5.23 0.40 19.96
C HIS A 17 -4.34 0.91 18.83
N PHE A 18 -3.94 0.02 17.95
CA PHE A 18 -3.23 0.37 16.73
C PHE A 18 -4.08 0.00 15.52
N PHE A 19 -4.07 0.85 14.54
CA PHE A 19 -4.67 0.57 13.25
C PHE A 19 -3.61 0.02 12.30
N ASP A 20 -3.94 -1.06 11.61
CA ASP A 20 -3.13 -1.70 10.59
C ASP A 20 -3.91 -1.71 9.28
N ALA A 21 -3.31 -1.16 8.23
CA ALA A 21 -3.91 -1.12 6.91
C ALA A 21 -3.31 -2.20 6.03
N ALA A 22 -4.15 -2.97 5.36
CA ALA A 22 -3.73 -3.95 4.37
C ALA A 22 -3.66 -3.32 2.97
N ALA A 23 -2.67 -3.76 2.18
CA ALA A 23 -2.56 -3.40 0.78
C ALA A 23 -3.53 -4.21 -0.09
N PRO A 24 -4.00 -3.68 -1.23
CA PRO A 24 -4.82 -4.42 -2.16
C PRO A 24 -4.03 -5.51 -2.89
N LEU A 25 -4.76 -6.54 -3.34
CA LEU A 25 -4.24 -7.64 -4.13
C LEU A 25 -4.86 -7.60 -5.53
N VAL A 26 -4.03 -7.78 -6.55
CA VAL A 26 -4.45 -7.85 -7.95
C VAL A 26 -4.13 -9.21 -8.57
N SER A 27 -4.96 -9.64 -9.53
CA SER A 27 -4.72 -10.84 -10.32
C SER A 27 -3.50 -10.66 -11.23
N ALA A 28 -2.63 -11.66 -11.29
CA ALA A 28 -1.45 -11.65 -12.17
C ALA A 28 -1.82 -11.48 -13.65
N GLU A 29 -2.90 -12.13 -14.09
CA GLU A 29 -3.37 -12.12 -15.47
C GLU A 29 -3.88 -10.74 -15.92
N SER A 30 -4.26 -9.90 -14.97
CA SER A 30 -4.77 -8.54 -15.23
C SER A 30 -3.68 -7.47 -15.30
N ILE A 31 -2.41 -7.83 -15.03
CA ILE A 31 -1.27 -6.91 -15.11
C ILE A 31 -0.78 -6.83 -16.55
N ASP A 32 -0.73 -5.64 -17.13
CA ASP A 32 -0.15 -5.43 -18.45
C ASP A 32 1.38 -5.46 -18.43
N MET A 33 1.94 -6.62 -18.75
CA MET A 33 3.40 -6.83 -18.79
C MET A 33 4.09 -6.15 -19.97
N ASN A 34 3.37 -5.49 -20.89
CA ASN A 34 3.99 -4.60 -21.89
C ASN A 34 4.43 -3.26 -21.27
N LEU A 35 3.77 -2.85 -20.17
CA LEU A 35 4.06 -1.61 -19.45
C LEU A 35 4.84 -1.86 -18.16
N ALA A 36 4.84 -3.10 -17.66
CA ALA A 36 5.52 -3.52 -16.44
C ALA A 36 6.69 -4.47 -16.74
N TRP A 37 7.63 -4.60 -15.81
CA TRP A 37 8.77 -5.49 -15.98
C TRP A 37 9.21 -6.13 -14.66
N TRP A 38 9.92 -7.27 -14.79
CA TRP A 38 10.50 -7.98 -13.68
C TRP A 38 11.89 -7.41 -13.34
N GLN A 39 12.08 -6.96 -12.12
CA GLN A 39 13.40 -6.57 -11.61
C GLN A 39 13.39 -6.48 -10.09
N SER A 40 14.49 -6.92 -9.46
CA SER A 40 14.81 -6.59 -8.06
C SER A 40 15.72 -5.38 -8.00
N ARG A 41 15.65 -4.60 -6.91
CA ARG A 41 16.48 -3.39 -6.78
C ARG A 41 17.96 -3.73 -6.83
N TYR A 42 18.70 -2.94 -7.61
CA TYR A 42 20.14 -3.10 -7.84
C TYR A 42 20.50 -4.45 -8.47
N ASP A 43 19.53 -5.11 -9.13
CA ASP A 43 19.66 -6.46 -9.72
C ASP A 43 20.20 -7.50 -8.71
N ARG A 44 19.84 -7.34 -7.43
CA ARG A 44 20.25 -8.27 -6.37
C ARG A 44 19.27 -9.43 -6.25
N GLY A 45 19.81 -10.65 -6.36
CA GLY A 45 19.03 -11.89 -6.27
C GLY A 45 18.17 -12.14 -7.48
N THR A 46 17.04 -12.83 -7.26
CA THR A 46 16.06 -13.12 -8.30
C THR A 46 15.15 -11.91 -8.57
N PRO A 47 14.65 -11.72 -9.81
CA PRO A 47 13.75 -10.64 -10.15
C PRO A 47 12.33 -10.92 -9.62
N ASP A 48 12.14 -10.77 -8.31
CA ASP A 48 10.91 -11.18 -7.60
C ASP A 48 9.79 -10.14 -7.60
N TYR A 49 10.06 -8.96 -8.14
CA TYR A 49 9.09 -7.86 -8.18
C TYR A 49 8.71 -7.49 -9.60
N ILE A 50 7.42 -7.28 -9.82
CA ILE A 50 6.91 -6.59 -11.01
C ILE A 50 6.95 -5.10 -10.70
N ASN A 51 7.47 -4.30 -11.63
CA ASN A 51 7.63 -2.86 -11.48
C ASN A 51 6.78 -2.11 -12.50
N CYS A 52 5.99 -1.15 -12.03
CA CYS A 52 5.14 -0.28 -12.83
C CYS A 52 5.68 1.15 -12.73
N ALA A 53 6.26 1.65 -13.82
CA ALA A 53 6.87 2.98 -13.84
C ALA A 53 5.85 4.08 -14.10
N MET A 54 6.08 5.23 -13.49
CA MET A 54 5.40 6.48 -13.80
C MET A 54 6.40 7.55 -14.21
N ASN A 55 6.03 8.35 -15.21
CA ASN A 55 6.69 9.62 -15.46
C ASN A 55 6.20 10.70 -14.47
N LYS A 56 6.73 11.92 -14.58
CA LYS A 56 6.40 13.00 -13.65
C LYS A 56 4.92 13.38 -13.71
N GLU A 57 4.38 13.55 -14.90
CA GLU A 57 2.99 13.96 -15.13
C GLU A 57 2.01 12.90 -14.59
N GLN A 58 2.28 11.64 -14.85
CA GLN A 58 1.49 10.51 -14.34
C GLN A 58 1.53 10.45 -12.82
N TYR A 59 2.71 10.64 -12.22
CA TYR A 59 2.89 10.66 -10.79
C TYR A 59 2.12 11.81 -10.12
N GLU A 60 2.27 13.04 -10.62
CA GLU A 60 1.59 14.22 -10.06
C GLU A 60 0.06 14.10 -10.18
N ALA A 61 -0.44 13.56 -11.31
CA ALA A 61 -1.85 13.27 -11.46
C ALA A 61 -2.32 12.21 -10.46
N PHE A 62 -1.55 11.14 -10.30
CA PHE A 62 -1.84 10.08 -9.33
C PHE A 62 -1.89 10.61 -7.90
N ILE A 63 -0.88 11.39 -7.46
CA ILE A 63 -0.85 11.98 -6.11
C ILE A 63 -2.06 12.86 -5.86
N ARG A 64 -2.45 13.69 -6.84
CA ARG A 64 -3.63 14.55 -6.73
C ARG A 64 -4.91 13.75 -6.53
N GLU A 65 -5.11 12.70 -7.32
CA GLU A 65 -6.29 11.84 -7.19
C GLU A 65 -6.28 11.04 -5.90
N LEU A 66 -5.12 10.52 -5.49
CA LEU A 66 -4.95 9.77 -4.26
C LEU A 66 -5.26 10.61 -3.01
N THR A 67 -4.78 11.85 -2.97
CA THR A 67 -4.99 12.74 -1.81
C THR A 67 -6.40 13.29 -1.69
N ASN A 68 -7.16 13.32 -2.79
CA ASN A 68 -8.55 13.76 -2.85
C ASN A 68 -9.57 12.60 -2.81
N ALA A 69 -9.11 11.35 -2.82
CA ALA A 69 -9.97 10.18 -2.83
C ALA A 69 -10.75 10.04 -1.51
N GLU A 70 -11.96 9.50 -1.60
CA GLU A 70 -12.81 9.27 -0.44
C GLU A 70 -12.33 8.08 0.39
N GLU A 71 -12.24 8.32 1.69
CA GLU A 71 -11.85 7.30 2.67
C GLU A 71 -13.08 6.57 3.23
N ALA A 72 -12.89 5.29 3.61
CA ALA A 72 -13.89 4.55 4.33
C ALA A 72 -13.98 5.07 5.78
N PRO A 73 -15.18 5.23 6.35
CA PRO A 73 -15.32 5.66 7.73
C PRO A 73 -14.74 4.59 8.68
N VAL A 74 -13.78 4.97 9.50
CA VAL A 74 -13.22 4.12 10.55
C VAL A 74 -13.45 4.78 11.90
N HIS A 75 -14.26 4.14 12.75
CA HIS A 75 -14.55 4.66 14.08
C HIS A 75 -13.30 4.66 14.96
N GLY A 76 -12.98 5.81 15.55
CA GLY A 76 -11.83 5.97 16.43
C GLY A 76 -10.47 6.04 15.72
N PHE A 77 -10.47 6.15 14.38
CA PHE A 77 -9.25 6.39 13.62
C PHE A 77 -8.78 7.82 13.80
N GLU A 78 -7.60 7.98 14.35
CA GLU A 78 -6.83 9.23 14.32
C GLU A 78 -5.46 8.90 13.72
N ASP A 79 -4.96 9.75 12.83
CA ASP A 79 -3.66 9.58 12.16
C ASP A 79 -2.50 9.33 13.13
N LYS A 80 -2.65 9.76 14.39
CA LYS A 80 -1.67 9.59 15.46
C LYS A 80 -1.57 8.16 16.01
N ASN A 81 -2.60 7.34 15.78
CA ASN A 81 -2.70 5.96 16.30
C ASN A 81 -2.30 4.91 15.27
N VAL A 82 -1.71 5.32 14.13
CA VAL A 82 -1.23 4.41 13.10
C VAL A 82 0.22 4.07 13.34
N PHE A 83 0.55 2.80 13.33
CA PHE A 83 1.94 2.35 13.34
C PHE A 83 2.63 2.79 12.04
N GLU A 84 3.80 3.44 12.12
CA GLU A 84 4.46 4.05 10.96
C GLU A 84 4.66 3.08 9.78
N GLY A 85 4.96 1.81 10.07
CA GLY A 85 5.14 0.76 9.06
C GLY A 85 3.86 0.32 8.33
N CYS A 86 2.68 0.70 8.86
CA CYS A 86 1.36 0.35 8.32
C CYS A 86 0.55 1.60 7.93
N MET A 87 1.23 2.75 7.79
CA MET A 87 0.58 4.00 7.45
C MET A 87 -0.07 3.92 6.07
N PRO A 88 -1.35 4.33 5.93
CA PRO A 88 -2.02 4.38 4.63
C PRO A 88 -1.28 5.26 3.62
N VAL A 89 -1.26 4.80 2.36
CA VAL A 89 -0.53 5.48 1.28
C VAL A 89 -1.06 6.90 1.02
N GLU A 90 -2.37 7.12 1.13
CA GLU A 90 -3.01 8.43 1.03
C GLU A 90 -2.60 9.39 2.15
N VAL A 91 -2.42 8.87 3.37
CA VAL A 91 -1.94 9.66 4.51
C VAL A 91 -0.47 10.07 4.30
N MET A 92 0.36 9.15 3.81
CA MET A 92 1.75 9.48 3.42
C MET A 92 1.79 10.54 2.32
N ALA A 93 0.94 10.40 1.29
CA ALA A 93 0.90 11.33 0.16
C ALA A 93 0.56 12.78 0.59
N ARG A 94 -0.30 12.96 1.60
CA ARG A 94 -0.67 14.28 2.14
C ARG A 94 0.47 14.99 2.85
N ARG A 95 1.52 14.28 3.28
CA ARG A 95 2.70 14.87 3.92
C ARG A 95 3.57 15.68 2.96
N GLY A 96 3.43 15.46 1.67
CA GLY A 96 4.11 16.21 0.62
C GLY A 96 4.11 15.47 -0.72
N VAL A 97 4.13 16.22 -1.81
CA VAL A 97 4.03 15.67 -3.18
C VAL A 97 5.10 14.63 -3.50
N ASP A 98 6.30 14.77 -2.95
CA ASP A 98 7.42 13.85 -3.20
C ASP A 98 7.54 12.73 -2.16
N THR A 99 6.72 12.72 -1.12
CA THR A 99 6.86 11.78 0.01
C THR A 99 6.90 10.33 -0.46
N LEU A 100 6.00 9.93 -1.38
CA LEU A 100 5.95 8.55 -1.87
C LEU A 100 7.17 8.17 -2.71
N ARG A 101 7.83 9.13 -3.38
CA ARG A 101 9.06 8.90 -4.15
C ARG A 101 10.28 8.60 -3.26
N TYR A 102 10.23 8.98 -1.99
CA TYR A 102 11.24 8.62 -0.98
C TYR A 102 10.80 7.42 -0.13
N GLY A 103 9.60 6.91 -0.36
CA GLY A 103 8.97 5.78 0.33
C GLY A 103 8.60 4.64 -0.62
N PRO A 104 7.31 4.23 -0.65
CA PRO A 104 6.86 3.05 -1.38
C PRO A 104 7.02 3.16 -2.91
N MET A 105 7.06 4.36 -3.48
CA MET A 105 7.25 4.58 -4.92
C MET A 105 8.68 4.98 -5.31
N LYS A 106 9.64 4.70 -4.46
CA LYS A 106 11.05 5.05 -4.70
C LYS A 106 11.59 4.38 -5.97
N PRO A 107 12.18 5.12 -6.94
CA PRO A 107 12.68 4.55 -8.18
C PRO A 107 14.10 3.99 -8.09
N VAL A 108 14.87 4.40 -7.08
CA VAL A 108 16.31 4.12 -6.97
C VAL A 108 16.64 2.64 -7.06
N GLY A 109 17.60 2.30 -7.89
CA GLY A 109 18.07 0.93 -8.10
C GLY A 109 17.22 0.12 -9.09
N LEU A 110 16.29 0.78 -9.81
CA LEU A 110 15.47 0.19 -10.87
C LEU A 110 15.73 0.90 -12.19
N ARG A 111 15.68 0.14 -13.30
CA ARG A 111 15.86 0.68 -14.64
C ARG A 111 14.71 0.21 -15.52
N ASN A 112 13.97 1.15 -16.07
CA ASN A 112 12.88 0.81 -17.00
C ASN A 112 13.48 0.33 -18.34
N PRO A 113 13.22 -0.92 -18.77
CA PRO A 113 13.76 -1.47 -20.02
C PRO A 113 13.34 -0.67 -21.26
N ALA A 114 12.15 -0.07 -21.24
CA ALA A 114 11.63 0.71 -22.37
C ALA A 114 12.39 2.02 -22.60
N THR A 115 12.95 2.62 -21.56
CA THR A 115 13.67 3.89 -21.64
C THR A 115 15.17 3.76 -21.41
N GLY A 116 15.62 2.67 -20.79
CA GLY A 116 17.01 2.45 -20.37
C GLY A 116 17.44 3.29 -19.16
N HIS A 117 16.52 4.04 -18.53
CA HIS A 117 16.80 4.96 -17.43
C HIS A 117 16.02 4.63 -16.17
N GLU A 118 16.43 5.22 -15.04
CA GLU A 118 15.67 5.23 -13.81
C GLU A 118 14.37 6.01 -14.02
N PRO A 119 13.19 5.45 -13.70
CA PRO A 119 11.92 6.14 -13.85
C PRO A 119 11.75 7.24 -12.79
N TYR A 120 10.75 8.11 -12.98
CA TYR A 120 10.45 9.16 -12.00
C TYR A 120 9.90 8.60 -10.69
N ALA A 121 9.00 7.62 -10.78
CA ALA A 121 8.46 6.86 -9.66
C ALA A 121 8.13 5.43 -10.10
N VAL A 122 8.06 4.49 -9.16
CA VAL A 122 7.76 3.08 -9.45
C VAL A 122 6.84 2.51 -8.38
N VAL A 123 5.78 1.84 -8.80
CA VAL A 123 4.99 0.96 -7.93
C VAL A 123 5.52 -0.46 -8.09
N GLN A 124 5.87 -1.12 -6.98
CA GLN A 124 6.33 -2.50 -6.98
C GLN A 124 5.19 -3.44 -6.56
N LEU A 125 5.07 -4.53 -7.29
CA LEU A 125 4.15 -5.61 -6.97
C LEU A 125 4.94 -6.83 -6.53
N ARG A 126 4.54 -7.43 -5.40
CA ARG A 126 5.16 -8.63 -4.87
C ARG A 126 4.19 -9.80 -4.90
N GLN A 127 4.68 -10.96 -5.27
CA GLN A 127 3.94 -12.22 -5.20
C GLN A 127 3.37 -12.45 -3.79
N ASP A 128 2.07 -12.74 -3.71
CA ASP A 128 1.36 -12.96 -2.44
C ASP A 128 1.07 -14.44 -2.17
N ASN A 129 1.06 -15.29 -3.20
CA ASN A 129 0.78 -16.73 -3.06
C ASN A 129 1.77 -17.61 -3.83
N ALA A 130 1.89 -18.88 -3.42
CA ALA A 130 2.79 -19.86 -4.06
C ALA A 130 2.45 -20.13 -5.53
N ALA A 131 1.19 -19.99 -5.94
CA ALA A 131 0.72 -20.18 -7.31
C ALA A 131 1.12 -19.05 -8.25
N LYS A 132 1.68 -17.93 -7.73
CA LYS A 132 2.03 -16.72 -8.49
C LYS A 132 0.86 -16.09 -9.25
N SER A 133 -0.36 -16.33 -8.77
CA SER A 133 -1.59 -15.84 -9.41
C SER A 133 -2.07 -14.50 -8.84
N VAL A 134 -1.50 -14.05 -7.70
CA VAL A 134 -1.93 -12.86 -6.99
C VAL A 134 -0.71 -12.06 -6.53
N TYR A 135 -0.78 -10.75 -6.72
CA TYR A 135 0.27 -9.79 -6.36
C TYR A 135 -0.25 -8.67 -5.47
N ASN A 136 0.51 -8.31 -4.45
CA ASN A 136 0.18 -7.18 -3.61
C ASN A 136 0.93 -5.92 -4.06
N LEU A 137 0.30 -4.77 -3.92
CA LEU A 137 0.91 -3.46 -4.15
C LEU A 137 1.77 -3.10 -2.93
N VAL A 138 3.09 -3.17 -3.07
CA VAL A 138 4.03 -3.00 -1.95
C VAL A 138 3.96 -1.58 -1.40
N GLY A 139 3.63 -1.46 -0.11
CA GLY A 139 3.54 -0.17 0.58
C GLY A 139 2.27 0.62 0.30
N PHE A 140 1.27 0.01 -0.34
CA PHE A 140 -0.02 0.60 -0.67
C PHE A 140 -1.12 0.20 0.31
N GLN A 141 -0.80 0.08 1.59
CA GLN A 141 -1.81 -0.03 2.62
C GLN A 141 -2.74 1.17 2.52
N THR A 142 -4.04 0.94 2.61
CA THR A 142 -5.03 1.99 2.37
C THR A 142 -6.34 1.75 3.12
N HIS A 143 -7.04 2.83 3.46
CA HIS A 143 -8.42 2.80 3.94
C HIS A 143 -9.39 3.56 3.02
N LEU A 144 -8.97 3.82 1.79
CA LEU A 144 -9.86 4.35 0.77
C LEU A 144 -11.07 3.44 0.55
N LYS A 145 -12.21 4.02 0.19
CA LYS A 145 -13.37 3.25 -0.28
C LYS A 145 -13.00 2.36 -1.46
N PHE A 146 -13.60 1.18 -1.59
CA PHE A 146 -13.24 0.21 -2.63
C PHE A 146 -13.34 0.77 -4.06
N GLY A 147 -14.37 1.57 -4.33
CA GLY A 147 -14.52 2.25 -5.63
C GLY A 147 -13.38 3.22 -5.92
N GLU A 148 -12.91 3.94 -4.89
CA GLU A 148 -11.78 4.85 -5.00
C GLU A 148 -10.45 4.11 -5.18
N GLN A 149 -10.25 3.00 -4.47
CA GLN A 149 -9.07 2.16 -4.70
C GLN A 149 -8.99 1.70 -6.16
N LYS A 150 -10.10 1.19 -6.71
CA LYS A 150 -10.15 0.79 -8.11
C LYS A 150 -9.86 1.97 -9.04
N ARG A 151 -10.51 3.11 -8.84
CA ARG A 151 -10.35 4.30 -9.67
C ARG A 151 -8.92 4.82 -9.65
N VAL A 152 -8.35 5.02 -8.47
CA VAL A 152 -7.04 5.65 -8.29
C VAL A 152 -5.91 4.70 -8.67
N PHE A 153 -5.94 3.45 -8.20
CA PHE A 153 -4.85 2.52 -8.47
C PHE A 153 -4.84 2.01 -9.92
N SER A 154 -5.96 2.10 -10.64
CA SER A 154 -5.98 1.86 -12.10
C SER A 154 -5.32 2.97 -12.92
N MET A 155 -4.91 4.09 -12.31
CA MET A 155 -4.09 5.11 -12.96
C MET A 155 -2.61 4.69 -13.07
N ILE A 156 -2.20 3.65 -12.36
CA ILE A 156 -0.84 3.13 -12.39
C ILE A 156 -0.62 2.40 -13.72
N PRO A 157 0.38 2.81 -14.56
CA PRO A 157 0.67 2.14 -15.82
C PRO A 157 0.94 0.64 -15.61
N GLY A 158 0.21 -0.19 -16.34
CA GLY A 158 0.22 -1.64 -16.18
C GLY A 158 -0.92 -2.18 -15.30
N LEU A 159 -1.66 -1.30 -14.60
CA LEU A 159 -2.80 -1.66 -13.75
C LEU A 159 -4.14 -1.06 -14.24
N GLU A 160 -4.20 -0.52 -15.44
CA GLU A 160 -5.39 0.16 -15.99
C GLU A 160 -6.62 -0.77 -16.02
N ASN A 161 -6.38 -2.06 -16.28
CA ASN A 161 -7.40 -3.10 -16.31
C ASN A 161 -7.25 -4.09 -15.14
N ALA A 162 -6.57 -3.70 -14.07
CA ALA A 162 -6.30 -4.58 -12.95
C ALA A 162 -7.58 -5.11 -12.31
N GLU A 163 -7.58 -6.42 -12.09
CA GLU A 163 -8.64 -7.13 -11.38
C GLU A 163 -8.25 -7.27 -9.90
N PHE A 164 -8.97 -6.54 -9.04
CA PHE A 164 -8.71 -6.57 -7.60
C PHE A 164 -9.32 -7.81 -6.98
N VAL A 165 -8.47 -8.75 -6.61
CA VAL A 165 -8.85 -9.99 -5.89
C VAL A 165 -9.27 -9.65 -4.45
N ARG A 166 -8.62 -8.66 -3.85
CA ARG A 166 -8.94 -8.13 -2.53
C ARG A 166 -8.59 -6.64 -2.49
N TYR A 167 -9.50 -5.84 -1.97
CA TYR A 167 -9.23 -4.43 -1.66
C TYR A 167 -8.44 -4.29 -0.36
N GLY A 168 -7.71 -3.20 -0.25
CA GLY A 168 -7.11 -2.78 1.01
C GLY A 168 -8.18 -2.44 2.04
N VAL A 169 -7.91 -2.78 3.29
CA VAL A 169 -8.82 -2.51 4.42
C VAL A 169 -8.02 -2.09 5.63
N MET A 170 -8.66 -1.31 6.52
CA MET A 170 -8.12 -0.95 7.81
C MET A 170 -8.59 -1.94 8.87
N HIS A 171 -7.67 -2.46 9.65
CA HIS A 171 -7.95 -3.31 10.81
C HIS A 171 -7.57 -2.58 12.11
N GLN A 172 -8.43 -2.67 13.10
CA GLN A 172 -8.11 -2.23 14.46
C GLN A 172 -7.53 -3.41 15.23
N ASN A 173 -6.27 -3.30 15.62
CA ASN A 173 -5.59 -4.26 16.49
C ASN A 173 -5.61 -3.76 17.93
N THR A 174 -5.90 -4.66 18.85
CA THR A 174 -5.88 -4.39 20.30
C THR A 174 -4.78 -5.19 20.95
N PHE A 175 -3.87 -4.50 21.63
CA PHE A 175 -2.74 -5.13 22.34
C PHE A 175 -2.93 -5.02 23.86
N LEU A 176 -2.63 -6.10 24.56
CA LEU A 176 -2.50 -6.10 26.01
C LEU A 176 -1.10 -5.60 26.39
N GLN A 177 -1.01 -4.76 27.41
CA GLN A 177 0.29 -4.34 27.96
C GLN A 177 0.88 -5.47 28.85
N SER A 178 1.34 -6.55 28.19
CA SER A 178 1.86 -7.73 28.86
C SER A 178 3.00 -7.48 29.88
N PRO A 179 3.84 -6.42 29.78
CA PRO A 179 4.81 -6.13 30.83
C PRO A 179 4.22 -5.71 32.18
N LYS A 180 2.90 -5.45 32.25
CA LYS A 180 2.18 -5.09 33.46
C LYS A 180 1.30 -6.24 34.00
N LEU A 181 1.26 -7.35 33.27
CA LEU A 181 0.63 -8.60 33.70
C LEU A 181 1.67 -9.51 34.35
#